data_2667907bcd39f57a1766df08745d7181
#
_entry.id   2667907bcd39f57a1766df08745d7181
#
_cell.length_a   1.000
_cell.length_b   1.000
_cell.length_c   1.000
_cell.angle_alpha   90.00
_cell.angle_beta   90.00
_cell.angle_gamma   90.00
#
_symmetry.space_group_name_H-M   'P 1'
#
loop_
_entity.id
_entity.type
_entity.pdbx_description
1 polymer ?
#
loop_
_entity_poly.entity_id
_entity_poly.type
_entity_poly.pdbx_seq_one_letter_code
_entity_poly.pdbx_strand_id
1 'polypeptide(L)'
;MKSVVIIGGGITGLTTLYELHKQIQKTGAQATLALVEENPEAGGKLRTVRKEGFIMETGADSIVARKKGVAGFLKELGLENRIRHNATGISYLYREDGLKPIPAEAVFGIPASLDALFGSELVSTKGKLAALKDLFTKNHSFTKDSSAGEFLEAFFGKELVKKQIAPVLSGVYSGNLYELTLATTMPFLVDYKNQYGSIMKGLSEHKQTFLSPEKKKFVSFKNGLAELAGRLEEKAAGADIIKGVKADVLERHEKGYTVVLSDGRRLEADVVVLAVPHAAAKKLLADPALDEEWGQFKAASVITVYLGFDVPDAVLPKDGTGFIVSGGSGLACNACTWTSRKWPHTSKNGRLLLRLFYKDADAALFNRLNAMDQEGLIETALKDVRQALGISAQPVAAEVTKWLGKMPKYDLHHRQRVEALTKKLSASDPDVVLAGCSYYGVGIADCIVNGKETAGKVMEKLAEH
;
A
#
# COMPACT_ATOMS: atom_id res chain seq x y z
N MET A 1 -25.91 -3.58 -28.17
CA MET A 1 -25.58 -3.88 -26.76
C MET A 1 -24.22 -3.26 -26.53
N LYS A 2 -24.09 -2.43 -25.48
CA LYS A 2 -22.81 -1.76 -25.17
C LYS A 2 -21.81 -2.77 -24.59
N SER A 3 -20.52 -2.49 -24.76
CA SER A 3 -19.45 -3.37 -24.30
C SER A 3 -18.42 -2.60 -23.46
N VAL A 4 -18.03 -3.17 -22.33
CA VAL A 4 -17.00 -2.61 -21.43
C VAL A 4 -15.91 -3.63 -21.23
N VAL A 5 -14.67 -3.26 -21.52
CA VAL A 5 -13.50 -4.08 -21.25
C VAL A 5 -12.66 -3.44 -20.16
N ILE A 6 -12.43 -4.18 -19.08
CA ILE A 6 -11.59 -3.79 -17.94
C ILE A 6 -10.26 -4.53 -18.09
N ILE A 7 -9.15 -3.79 -18.19
CA ILE A 7 -7.80 -4.36 -18.29
C ILE A 7 -7.13 -4.24 -16.93
N GLY A 8 -6.81 -5.38 -16.31
CA GLY A 8 -6.20 -5.51 -15.00
C GLY A 8 -7.16 -6.01 -13.91
N GLY A 9 -6.92 -7.25 -13.45
CA GLY A 9 -7.68 -7.93 -12.40
C GLY A 9 -7.20 -7.63 -10.97
N GLY A 10 -6.56 -6.48 -10.74
CA GLY A 10 -6.28 -6.00 -9.37
C GLY A 10 -7.57 -5.58 -8.65
N ILE A 11 -7.47 -5.23 -7.35
CA ILE A 11 -8.65 -4.87 -6.52
C ILE A 11 -9.49 -3.76 -7.13
N THR A 12 -8.87 -2.77 -7.78
CA THR A 12 -9.64 -1.70 -8.44
C THR A 12 -10.46 -2.26 -9.61
N GLY A 13 -9.82 -3.02 -10.52
CA GLY A 13 -10.52 -3.60 -11.67
C GLY A 13 -11.64 -4.57 -11.26
N LEU A 14 -11.37 -5.45 -10.30
CA LEU A 14 -12.38 -6.37 -9.75
C LEU A 14 -13.53 -5.63 -9.06
N THR A 15 -13.24 -4.56 -8.31
CA THR A 15 -14.30 -3.74 -7.69
C THR A 15 -15.11 -3.00 -8.74
N THR A 16 -14.46 -2.48 -9.79
CA THR A 16 -15.15 -1.85 -10.94
C THR A 16 -16.09 -2.84 -11.62
N LEU A 17 -15.60 -4.05 -11.91
CA LEU A 17 -16.40 -5.11 -12.50
C LEU A 17 -17.62 -5.47 -11.66
N TYR A 18 -17.41 -5.71 -10.36
CA TYR A 18 -18.48 -6.04 -9.42
C TYR A 18 -19.54 -4.95 -9.33
N GLU A 19 -19.13 -3.69 -9.19
CA GLU A 19 -20.06 -2.56 -9.08
C GLU A 19 -20.82 -2.30 -10.40
N LEU A 20 -20.16 -2.45 -11.57
CA LEU A 20 -20.83 -2.38 -12.88
C LEU A 20 -21.84 -3.50 -13.02
N HIS A 21 -21.45 -4.74 -12.74
CA HIS A 21 -22.36 -5.89 -12.79
C HIS A 21 -23.62 -5.66 -11.94
N LYS A 22 -23.44 -5.19 -10.71
CA LYS A 22 -24.52 -4.85 -9.78
C LYS A 22 -25.40 -3.73 -10.29
N GLN A 23 -24.83 -2.66 -10.85
CA GLN A 23 -25.59 -1.51 -11.37
C GLN A 23 -26.36 -1.87 -12.64
N ILE A 24 -25.77 -2.63 -13.55
CA ILE A 24 -26.42 -3.14 -14.77
C ILE A 24 -27.63 -4.02 -14.41
N GLN A 25 -27.46 -4.94 -13.47
CA GLN A 25 -28.59 -5.77 -12.99
C GLN A 25 -29.71 -4.92 -12.38
N LYS A 26 -29.38 -3.87 -11.62
CA LYS A 26 -30.34 -3.01 -10.96
C LYS A 26 -31.10 -2.11 -11.95
N THR A 27 -30.42 -1.59 -12.98
CA THR A 27 -31.00 -0.64 -13.94
C THR A 27 -31.64 -1.33 -15.14
N GLY A 28 -31.34 -2.59 -15.39
CA GLY A 28 -31.73 -3.31 -16.60
C GLY A 28 -30.96 -2.87 -17.87
N ALA A 29 -29.87 -2.13 -17.71
CA ALA A 29 -29.03 -1.69 -18.83
C ALA A 29 -28.47 -2.90 -19.60
N GLN A 30 -28.43 -2.76 -20.94
CA GLN A 30 -27.94 -3.82 -21.82
C GLN A 30 -26.45 -3.57 -22.12
N ALA A 31 -25.57 -4.16 -21.33
CA ALA A 31 -24.12 -4.09 -21.54
C ALA A 31 -23.43 -5.42 -21.25
N THR A 32 -22.39 -5.73 -22.02
CA THR A 32 -21.48 -6.85 -21.77
C THR A 32 -20.26 -6.35 -21.01
N LEU A 33 -19.78 -7.16 -20.06
CA LEU A 33 -18.61 -6.86 -19.24
C LEU A 33 -17.55 -7.94 -19.43
N ALA A 34 -16.33 -7.53 -19.78
CA ALA A 34 -15.17 -8.38 -19.78
C ALA A 34 -14.05 -7.80 -18.91
N LEU A 35 -13.32 -8.66 -18.19
CA LEU A 35 -12.11 -8.32 -17.46
C LEU A 35 -10.96 -9.19 -17.95
N VAL A 36 -9.83 -8.55 -18.26
CA VAL A 36 -8.59 -9.22 -18.74
C VAL A 36 -7.51 -9.10 -17.67
N GLU A 37 -6.94 -10.21 -17.25
CA GLU A 37 -5.84 -10.30 -16.27
C GLU A 37 -4.69 -11.14 -16.81
N GLU A 38 -3.46 -10.59 -16.78
CA GLU A 38 -2.25 -11.26 -17.30
C GLU A 38 -1.84 -12.50 -16.50
N ASN A 39 -2.15 -12.53 -15.20
CA ASN A 39 -1.79 -13.64 -14.33
C ASN A 39 -2.90 -14.71 -14.28
N PRO A 40 -2.55 -15.96 -13.95
CA PRO A 40 -3.54 -17.05 -13.77
C PRO A 40 -4.56 -16.77 -12.66
N GLU A 41 -4.20 -15.93 -11.69
CA GLU A 41 -5.06 -15.53 -10.56
C GLU A 41 -5.23 -14.02 -10.55
N ALA A 42 -6.46 -13.55 -10.37
CA ALA A 42 -6.72 -12.13 -10.15
C ALA A 42 -6.42 -11.72 -8.70
N GLY A 43 -6.37 -10.42 -8.45
CA GLY A 43 -6.03 -9.82 -7.16
C GLY A 43 -4.85 -8.86 -7.24
N GLY A 44 -4.03 -8.95 -8.29
CA GLY A 44 -2.87 -8.08 -8.49
C GLY A 44 -1.87 -8.20 -7.34
N LYS A 45 -1.75 -7.14 -6.50
CA LYS A 45 -0.86 -7.14 -5.33
C LYS A 45 -1.47 -7.80 -4.07
N LEU A 46 -2.68 -8.34 -4.12
CA LEU A 46 -3.25 -9.21 -3.11
C LEU A 46 -2.99 -10.66 -3.49
N ARG A 47 -1.87 -11.19 -3.03
CA ARG A 47 -1.45 -12.56 -3.30
C ARG A 47 -1.07 -13.26 -2.00
N THR A 48 -1.79 -14.32 -1.67
CA THR A 48 -1.58 -15.13 -0.48
C THR A 48 -0.97 -16.47 -0.85
N VAL A 49 0.19 -16.78 -0.29
CA VAL A 49 0.85 -18.10 -0.41
C VAL A 49 0.66 -18.88 0.89
N ARG A 50 0.36 -20.17 0.78
CA ARG A 50 0.26 -21.07 1.94
C ARG A 50 1.31 -22.16 1.82
N LYS A 51 2.15 -22.25 2.86
CA LYS A 51 3.28 -23.19 2.88
C LYS A 51 3.53 -23.68 4.30
N GLU A 52 3.64 -24.98 4.51
CA GLU A 52 3.99 -25.58 5.81
C GLU A 52 3.15 -25.09 7.00
N GLY A 53 1.87 -24.75 6.75
CA GLY A 53 0.96 -24.22 7.79
C GLY A 53 1.12 -22.74 8.08
N PHE A 54 1.86 -22.00 7.26
CA PHE A 54 1.96 -20.54 7.28
C PHE A 54 1.10 -19.92 6.18
N ILE A 55 0.60 -18.70 6.45
CA ILE A 55 -0.08 -17.83 5.50
C ILE A 55 0.80 -16.61 5.27
N MET A 56 1.23 -16.40 4.03
CA MET A 56 2.21 -15.39 3.63
C MET A 56 1.58 -14.43 2.62
N GLU A 57 1.45 -13.16 2.98
CA GLU A 57 0.97 -12.10 2.08
C GLU A 57 2.13 -11.53 1.29
N THR A 58 2.30 -11.92 0.04
CA THR A 58 3.48 -11.52 -0.73
C THR A 58 3.45 -10.06 -1.18
N GLY A 59 2.26 -9.46 -1.27
CA GLY A 59 2.06 -8.04 -1.58
C GLY A 59 1.56 -7.25 -0.37
N ALA A 60 0.33 -6.69 -0.44
CA ALA A 60 -0.28 -6.04 0.71
C ALA A 60 -0.64 -7.07 1.80
N ASP A 61 -0.53 -6.68 3.07
CA ASP A 61 -0.78 -7.55 4.23
C ASP A 61 -2.02 -7.17 5.05
N SER A 62 -2.65 -6.03 4.74
CA SER A 62 -3.72 -5.50 5.58
C SER A 62 -4.56 -4.44 4.88
N ILE A 63 -5.80 -4.31 5.34
CA ILE A 63 -6.73 -3.24 4.97
C ILE A 63 -6.89 -2.30 6.17
N VAL A 64 -6.88 -0.98 5.95
CA VAL A 64 -7.12 0.03 6.99
C VAL A 64 -8.61 -0.02 7.38
N ALA A 65 -8.92 -0.60 8.54
CA ALA A 65 -10.28 -0.88 8.99
C ALA A 65 -11.19 0.36 9.12
N ARG A 66 -10.60 1.50 9.53
CA ARG A 66 -11.34 2.76 9.81
C ARG A 66 -11.72 3.56 8.58
N LYS A 67 -11.27 3.20 7.37
CA LYS A 67 -11.57 3.97 6.17
C LYS A 67 -13.05 3.84 5.81
N LYS A 68 -13.71 5.00 5.63
CA LYS A 68 -15.15 5.07 5.37
C LYS A 68 -15.55 4.17 4.18
N GLY A 69 -16.61 3.39 4.36
CA GLY A 69 -17.15 2.52 3.31
C GLY A 69 -16.55 1.12 3.23
N VAL A 70 -15.37 0.87 3.82
CA VAL A 70 -14.72 -0.46 3.77
C VAL A 70 -15.53 -1.50 4.52
N ALA A 71 -15.93 -1.23 5.77
CA ALA A 71 -16.70 -2.20 6.57
C ALA A 71 -18.02 -2.58 5.90
N GLY A 72 -18.76 -1.60 5.37
CA GLY A 72 -19.99 -1.86 4.61
C GLY A 72 -19.75 -2.70 3.37
N PHE A 73 -18.65 -2.45 2.65
CA PHE A 73 -18.29 -3.22 1.47
C PHE A 73 -17.93 -4.68 1.80
N LEU A 74 -17.15 -4.90 2.85
CA LEU A 74 -16.83 -6.26 3.31
C LEU A 74 -18.07 -7.03 3.77
N LYS A 75 -19.03 -6.34 4.38
CA LYS A 75 -20.33 -6.90 4.73
C LYS A 75 -21.15 -7.28 3.51
N GLU A 76 -21.24 -6.41 2.53
CA GLU A 76 -21.93 -6.62 1.25
C GLU A 76 -21.37 -7.86 0.53
N LEU A 77 -20.04 -8.07 0.61
CA LEU A 77 -19.38 -9.24 0.07
C LEU A 77 -19.53 -10.50 0.93
N GLY A 78 -20.13 -10.42 2.14
CA GLY A 78 -20.29 -11.55 3.06
C GLY A 78 -18.97 -12.01 3.70
N LEU A 79 -18.01 -11.10 3.88
CA LEU A 79 -16.69 -11.40 4.43
C LEU A 79 -16.57 -11.11 5.93
N GLU A 80 -17.62 -10.64 6.62
CA GLU A 80 -17.57 -10.23 8.03
C GLU A 80 -17.02 -11.31 8.96
N ASN A 81 -17.50 -12.54 8.83
CA ASN A 81 -17.09 -13.68 9.67
C ASN A 81 -15.65 -14.17 9.35
N ARG A 82 -15.08 -13.68 8.25
CA ARG A 82 -13.73 -14.02 7.79
C ARG A 82 -12.69 -13.05 8.32
N ILE A 83 -13.10 -11.87 8.79
CA ILE A 83 -12.22 -10.80 9.25
C ILE A 83 -11.34 -11.28 10.41
N ARG A 84 -10.06 -10.94 10.32
CA ARG A 84 -9.08 -11.07 11.39
C ARG A 84 -8.47 -9.70 11.63
N HIS A 85 -8.36 -9.34 12.89
CA HIS A 85 -7.76 -8.08 13.29
C HIS A 85 -6.30 -8.27 13.69
N ASN A 86 -5.47 -7.26 13.42
CA ASN A 86 -4.08 -7.29 13.87
C ASN A 86 -4.01 -7.29 15.40
N ALA A 87 -3.02 -7.97 15.94
CA ALA A 87 -2.64 -7.79 17.33
C ALA A 87 -2.03 -6.39 17.52
N THR A 88 -2.26 -5.80 18.66
CA THR A 88 -1.56 -4.58 19.09
C THR A 88 -0.20 -4.94 19.65
N GLY A 89 0.80 -4.08 19.48
CA GLY A 89 2.15 -4.31 19.98
C GLY A 89 3.06 -3.13 19.74
N ILE A 90 4.25 -3.17 20.32
CA ILE A 90 5.29 -2.17 20.20
C ILE A 90 6.00 -2.39 18.85
N SER A 91 6.24 -1.30 18.14
CA SER A 91 7.16 -1.29 17.00
C SER A 91 8.54 -0.83 17.46
N TYR A 92 9.58 -1.38 16.86
CA TYR A 92 10.96 -1.05 17.18
C TYR A 92 11.65 -0.33 16.01
N LEU A 93 12.66 0.45 16.34
CA LEU A 93 13.70 0.85 15.38
C LEU A 93 14.96 0.01 15.66
N TYR A 94 15.50 -0.58 14.61
CA TYR A 94 16.80 -1.25 14.67
C TYR A 94 17.91 -0.27 14.30
N ARG A 95 18.89 -0.13 15.17
CA ARG A 95 20.05 0.76 15.04
C ARG A 95 21.35 -0.03 15.28
N GLU A 96 22.51 0.64 15.21
CA GLU A 96 23.81 0.03 15.51
C GLU A 96 23.87 -0.60 16.91
N ASP A 97 23.16 0.00 17.87
CA ASP A 97 23.06 -0.45 19.26
C ASP A 97 21.88 -1.39 19.54
N GLY A 98 21.24 -1.93 18.48
CA GLY A 98 20.19 -2.94 18.55
C GLY A 98 18.76 -2.38 18.43
N LEU A 99 17.80 -3.15 18.92
CA LEU A 99 16.38 -2.82 18.89
C LEU A 99 16.04 -1.78 19.96
N LYS A 100 15.46 -0.66 19.55
CA LYS A 100 14.94 0.41 20.43
C LYS A 100 13.44 0.56 20.25
N PRO A 101 12.66 0.53 21.34
CA PRO A 101 11.20 0.70 21.23
C PRO A 101 10.83 2.10 20.75
N ILE A 102 9.86 2.18 19.85
CA ILE A 102 9.18 3.42 19.56
C ILE A 102 8.24 3.72 20.73
N PRO A 103 8.22 4.95 21.30
CA PRO A 103 7.36 5.25 22.43
C PRO A 103 5.90 4.87 22.17
N ALA A 104 5.25 4.22 23.11
CA ALA A 104 3.87 3.73 22.98
C ALA A 104 2.86 4.84 22.68
N GLU A 105 3.11 6.04 23.21
CA GLU A 105 2.32 7.25 22.94
C GLU A 105 2.87 8.08 21.79
N ALA A 106 3.42 7.44 20.75
CA ALA A 106 3.79 8.08 19.52
C ALA A 106 2.84 7.69 18.39
N VAL A 107 2.40 8.66 17.62
CA VAL A 107 1.60 8.47 16.42
C VAL A 107 2.52 8.64 15.21
N PHE A 108 2.77 7.55 14.46
CA PHE A 108 3.74 7.52 13.36
C PHE A 108 5.14 8.03 13.77
N GLY A 109 5.57 7.74 14.99
CA GLY A 109 6.84 8.22 15.53
C GLY A 109 6.80 9.65 16.11
N ILE A 110 5.70 10.39 15.93
CA ILE A 110 5.50 11.74 16.49
C ILE A 110 5.02 11.60 17.94
N PRO A 111 5.72 12.16 18.94
CA PRO A 111 5.28 12.10 20.34
C PRO A 111 3.90 12.77 20.50
N ALA A 112 2.98 12.11 21.19
CA ALA A 112 1.67 12.67 21.52
C ALA A 112 1.60 13.21 22.97
N SER A 113 2.72 13.14 23.71
CA SER A 113 2.84 13.67 25.08
C SER A 113 4.30 14.04 25.39
N LEU A 114 4.50 14.82 26.45
CA LEU A 114 5.84 15.11 26.95
C LEU A 114 6.52 13.84 27.48
N ASP A 115 5.77 12.94 28.11
CA ASP A 115 6.29 11.67 28.59
C ASP A 115 6.80 10.80 27.42
N ALA A 116 6.06 10.73 26.31
CA ALA A 116 6.51 10.06 25.10
C ALA A 116 7.76 10.70 24.48
N LEU A 117 7.87 12.03 24.54
CA LEU A 117 9.05 12.75 24.05
C LEU A 117 10.27 12.47 24.93
N PHE A 118 10.14 12.68 26.26
CA PHE A 118 11.26 12.53 27.18
C PHE A 118 11.64 11.08 27.46
N GLY A 119 10.67 10.15 27.41
CA GLY A 119 10.90 8.71 27.52
C GLY A 119 11.54 8.05 26.30
N SER A 120 11.64 8.75 25.15
CA SER A 120 12.27 8.19 23.96
C SER A 120 13.79 7.97 24.13
N GLU A 121 14.27 6.76 23.83
CA GLU A 121 15.70 6.45 23.75
C GLU A 121 16.31 6.78 22.39
N LEU A 122 15.50 7.19 21.42
CA LEU A 122 15.88 7.41 20.03
C LEU A 122 16.53 8.79 19.79
N VAL A 123 16.29 9.74 20.70
CA VAL A 123 16.62 11.16 20.52
C VAL A 123 17.40 11.67 21.74
N SER A 124 18.44 12.46 21.48
CA SER A 124 19.25 13.06 22.56
C SER A 124 18.43 14.09 23.37
N THR A 125 18.92 14.43 24.56
CA THR A 125 18.32 15.49 25.39
C THR A 125 18.22 16.80 24.63
N LYS A 126 19.26 17.17 23.85
CA LYS A 126 19.25 18.37 23.00
C LYS A 126 18.14 18.31 21.94
N GLY A 127 17.95 17.14 21.29
CA GLY A 127 16.88 16.93 20.32
C GLY A 127 15.50 17.00 20.96
N LYS A 128 15.33 16.47 22.16
CA LYS A 128 14.07 16.55 22.93
C LYS A 128 13.73 18.01 23.28
N LEU A 129 14.72 18.79 23.73
CA LEU A 129 14.52 20.22 24.01
C LEU A 129 14.17 21.01 22.74
N ALA A 130 14.81 20.70 21.61
CA ALA A 130 14.48 21.32 20.32
C ALA A 130 13.03 21.02 19.90
N ALA A 131 12.49 19.84 20.21
CA ALA A 131 11.13 19.43 19.88
C ALA A 131 10.06 20.18 20.70
N LEU A 132 10.43 20.78 21.85
CA LEU A 132 9.51 21.65 22.61
C LEU A 132 9.12 22.90 21.84
N LYS A 133 9.84 23.25 20.77
CA LYS A 133 9.49 24.36 19.87
C LYS A 133 8.05 24.25 19.35
N ASP A 134 7.55 23.05 19.16
CA ASP A 134 6.15 22.80 18.77
C ASP A 134 5.13 23.45 19.70
N LEU A 135 5.43 23.56 21.00
CA LEU A 135 4.51 24.13 21.99
C LEU A 135 4.40 25.66 21.91
N PHE A 136 5.42 26.32 21.37
CA PHE A 136 5.57 27.78 21.46
C PHE A 136 5.53 28.50 20.12
N THR A 137 5.68 27.79 19.01
CA THR A 137 5.68 28.38 17.66
C THR A 137 4.34 28.19 16.97
N LYS A 138 3.87 29.23 16.27
CA LYS A 138 2.64 29.16 15.45
C LYS A 138 2.97 28.73 14.02
N ASN A 139 1.99 28.15 13.34
CA ASN A 139 2.08 27.94 11.91
C ASN A 139 1.67 29.21 11.16
N HIS A 140 2.53 29.70 10.26
CA HIS A 140 2.27 30.91 9.47
C HIS A 140 2.26 30.64 7.96
N SER A 141 2.86 29.54 7.51
CA SER A 141 3.11 29.31 6.07
C SER A 141 2.78 27.91 5.56
N PHE A 142 2.73 26.91 6.44
CA PHE A 142 2.49 25.54 6.00
C PHE A 142 1.00 25.27 5.78
N THR A 143 0.72 24.60 4.66
CA THR A 143 -0.61 24.11 4.24
C THR A 143 -0.58 22.59 4.10
N LYS A 144 -1.72 21.99 3.75
CA LYS A 144 -1.78 20.54 3.47
C LYS A 144 -0.93 20.15 2.26
N ASP A 145 -0.66 21.05 1.34
CA ASP A 145 0.18 20.80 0.16
C ASP A 145 1.69 20.96 0.44
N SER A 146 2.04 21.40 1.65
CA SER A 146 3.44 21.54 2.06
C SER A 146 4.11 20.19 2.28
N SER A 147 5.46 20.18 2.18
CA SER A 147 6.29 19.02 2.50
C SER A 147 6.08 18.56 3.95
N ALA A 148 5.81 17.29 4.15
CA ALA A 148 5.66 16.70 5.48
C ALA A 148 6.98 16.76 6.27
N GLY A 149 8.13 16.56 5.61
CA GLY A 149 9.44 16.63 6.25
C GLY A 149 9.77 18.02 6.73
N GLU A 150 9.60 19.03 5.88
CA GLU A 150 9.88 20.43 6.24
C GLU A 150 8.97 20.93 7.36
N PHE A 151 7.68 20.59 7.28
CA PHE A 151 6.72 20.92 8.34
C PHE A 151 7.13 20.32 9.69
N LEU A 152 7.44 19.03 9.71
CA LEU A 152 7.83 18.35 10.94
C LEU A 152 9.17 18.87 11.50
N GLU A 153 10.16 19.16 10.65
CA GLU A 153 11.43 19.76 11.09
C GLU A 153 11.24 21.18 11.66
N ALA A 154 10.36 21.97 11.07
CA ALA A 154 10.10 23.32 11.53
C ALA A 154 9.61 23.36 12.99
N PHE A 155 8.83 22.36 13.40
CA PHE A 155 8.25 22.31 14.74
C PHE A 155 8.97 21.38 15.71
N PHE A 156 9.47 20.23 15.25
CA PHE A 156 10.09 19.23 16.14
C PHE A 156 11.62 19.21 16.08
N GLY A 157 12.21 19.92 15.13
CA GLY A 157 13.65 19.93 14.94
C GLY A 157 14.18 18.68 14.21
N LYS A 158 15.35 18.87 13.64
CA LYS A 158 15.96 17.92 12.69
C LYS A 158 16.26 16.55 13.27
N GLU A 159 16.69 16.49 14.55
CA GLU A 159 17.09 15.24 15.17
C GLU A 159 15.91 14.29 15.39
N LEU A 160 14.80 14.79 15.97
CA LEU A 160 13.60 13.97 16.21
C LEU A 160 13.02 13.48 14.88
N VAL A 161 12.97 14.36 13.87
CA VAL A 161 12.48 13.97 12.55
C VAL A 161 13.37 12.89 11.94
N LYS A 162 14.68 13.11 11.89
CA LYS A 162 15.61 12.17 11.24
C LYS A 162 15.72 10.81 11.95
N LYS A 163 15.76 10.81 13.28
CA LYS A 163 16.07 9.60 14.07
C LYS A 163 14.85 8.78 14.50
N GLN A 164 13.66 9.40 14.55
CA GLN A 164 12.45 8.74 15.06
C GLN A 164 11.29 8.80 14.07
N ILE A 165 10.95 9.99 13.54
CA ILE A 165 9.74 10.16 12.73
C ILE A 165 9.95 9.64 11.30
N ALA A 166 11.00 10.10 10.61
CA ALA A 166 11.25 9.75 9.21
C ALA A 166 11.42 8.25 8.97
N PRO A 167 12.14 7.47 9.80
CA PRO A 167 12.21 6.02 9.64
C PRO A 167 10.83 5.35 9.68
N VAL A 168 9.96 5.76 10.61
CA VAL A 168 8.60 5.22 10.75
C VAL A 168 7.74 5.57 9.55
N LEU A 169 7.75 6.82 9.12
CA LEU A 169 6.94 7.29 7.98
C LEU A 169 7.42 6.70 6.66
N SER A 170 8.74 6.59 6.45
CA SER A 170 9.30 5.89 5.28
C SER A 170 8.98 4.39 5.27
N GLY A 171 8.70 3.81 6.44
CA GLY A 171 8.18 2.45 6.57
C GLY A 171 6.74 2.31 6.07
N VAL A 172 5.91 3.32 6.35
CA VAL A 172 4.47 3.35 6.01
C VAL A 172 4.24 3.86 4.59
N TYR A 173 4.92 4.96 4.22
CA TYR A 173 4.80 5.60 2.92
C TYR A 173 6.04 5.31 2.07
N SER A 174 5.84 4.94 0.81
CA SER A 174 6.94 4.70 -0.12
C SER A 174 7.45 6.04 -0.67
N GLY A 175 8.49 6.61 -0.06
CA GLY A 175 9.09 7.87 -0.52
C GLY A 175 9.93 8.56 0.57
N ASN A 176 10.64 9.60 0.13
CA ASN A 176 11.34 10.50 1.04
C ASN A 176 10.32 11.45 1.70
N LEU A 177 10.36 11.57 3.02
CA LEU A 177 9.44 12.40 3.79
C LEU A 177 9.38 13.86 3.31
N TYR A 178 10.48 14.36 2.76
CA TYR A 178 10.56 15.73 2.22
C TYR A 178 9.90 15.89 0.84
N GLU A 179 9.66 14.78 0.13
CA GLU A 179 8.98 14.74 -1.16
C GLU A 179 7.48 14.41 -1.03
N LEU A 180 7.02 14.09 0.18
CA LEU A 180 5.63 13.76 0.47
C LEU A 180 4.87 14.99 0.99
N THR A 181 3.63 15.20 0.54
CA THR A 181 2.75 16.24 1.08
C THR A 181 2.11 15.79 2.39
N LEU A 182 1.75 16.76 3.24
CA LEU A 182 0.87 16.50 4.38
C LEU A 182 -0.49 15.98 3.92
N ALA A 183 -1.03 16.47 2.78
CA ALA A 183 -2.29 16.01 2.22
C ALA A 183 -2.32 14.50 1.95
N THR A 184 -1.24 13.94 1.42
CA THR A 184 -1.14 12.52 1.08
C THR A 184 -0.73 11.63 2.26
N THR A 185 -0.23 12.23 3.34
CA THR A 185 0.27 11.49 4.51
C THR A 185 -0.59 11.72 5.74
N MET A 186 -0.50 12.91 6.34
CA MET A 186 -1.10 13.25 7.63
C MET A 186 -1.72 14.65 7.60
N PRO A 187 -2.78 14.88 6.80
CA PRO A 187 -3.38 16.22 6.63
C PRO A 187 -3.88 16.83 7.94
N PHE A 188 -4.24 15.99 8.91
CA PHE A 188 -4.72 16.42 10.22
C PHE A 188 -3.65 17.13 11.07
N LEU A 189 -2.36 16.96 10.78
CA LEU A 189 -1.30 17.60 11.57
C LEU A 189 -1.30 19.13 11.40
N VAL A 190 -1.63 19.63 10.19
CA VAL A 190 -1.80 21.07 9.94
C VAL A 190 -3.00 21.60 10.70
N ASP A 191 -4.12 20.86 10.64
CA ASP A 191 -5.34 21.24 11.33
C ASP A 191 -5.08 21.30 12.86
N TYR A 192 -4.40 20.30 13.42
CA TYR A 192 -4.04 20.26 14.84
C TYR A 192 -3.10 21.41 15.23
N LYS A 193 -2.08 21.67 14.42
CA LYS A 193 -1.17 22.80 14.67
C LYS A 193 -1.88 24.13 14.70
N ASN A 194 -2.81 24.33 13.77
CA ASN A 194 -3.57 25.58 13.67
C ASN A 194 -4.61 25.71 14.79
N GLN A 195 -5.30 24.62 15.13
CA GLN A 195 -6.38 24.62 16.12
C GLN A 195 -5.85 24.66 17.57
N TYR A 196 -4.83 23.84 17.87
CA TYR A 196 -4.33 23.66 19.26
C TYR A 196 -3.02 24.41 19.52
N GLY A 197 -2.46 25.08 18.51
CA GLY A 197 -1.16 25.76 18.58
C GLY A 197 0.04 24.80 18.65
N SER A 198 -0.21 23.49 18.77
CA SER A 198 0.81 22.43 18.87
C SER A 198 0.31 21.15 18.25
N ILE A 199 1.17 20.49 17.47
CA ILE A 199 0.92 19.16 16.90
C ILE A 199 0.78 18.14 18.04
N MET A 200 1.68 18.18 19.01
CA MET A 200 1.68 17.28 20.17
C MET A 200 0.38 17.40 20.97
N LYS A 201 -0.10 18.63 21.25
CA LYS A 201 -1.40 18.84 21.92
C LYS A 201 -2.55 18.28 21.09
N GLY A 202 -2.60 18.56 19.79
CA GLY A 202 -3.65 18.03 18.92
C GLY A 202 -3.67 16.50 18.90
N LEU A 203 -2.51 15.85 18.85
CA LEU A 203 -2.40 14.38 18.95
C LEU A 203 -2.87 13.85 20.31
N SER A 204 -2.56 14.57 21.39
CA SER A 204 -3.00 14.23 22.76
C SER A 204 -4.52 14.29 22.88
N GLU A 205 -5.15 15.36 22.42
CA GLU A 205 -6.61 15.53 22.42
C GLU A 205 -7.33 14.43 21.59
N HIS A 206 -6.70 14.00 20.52
CA HIS A 206 -7.20 12.92 19.65
C HIS A 206 -6.58 11.55 19.95
N LYS A 207 -5.96 11.34 21.11
CA LYS A 207 -5.24 10.12 21.50
C LYS A 207 -6.08 8.86 21.29
N GLN A 208 -7.35 8.86 21.65
CA GLN A 208 -8.25 7.72 21.46
C GLN A 208 -8.44 7.32 19.99
N THR A 209 -8.29 8.26 19.06
CA THR A 209 -8.41 7.96 17.62
C THR A 209 -7.22 7.16 17.10
N PHE A 210 -6.03 7.38 17.66
CA PHE A 210 -4.79 6.80 17.15
C PHE A 210 -4.21 5.70 18.03
N LEU A 211 -4.39 5.78 19.35
CA LEU A 211 -3.70 4.95 20.33
C LEU A 211 -4.65 4.06 21.16
N SER A 212 -5.98 4.10 20.90
CA SER A 212 -6.91 3.22 21.61
C SER A 212 -6.60 1.74 21.32
N PRO A 213 -6.35 0.91 22.34
CA PRO A 213 -6.13 -0.52 22.19
C PRO A 213 -7.36 -1.24 21.60
N GLU A 214 -8.56 -0.72 21.82
CA GLU A 214 -9.81 -1.28 21.34
C GLU A 214 -10.05 -1.05 19.85
N LYS A 215 -9.41 -0.04 19.24
CA LYS A 215 -9.54 0.25 17.81
C LYS A 215 -8.50 -0.53 17.03
N LYS A 216 -8.89 -1.73 16.65
CA LYS A 216 -8.15 -2.58 15.72
C LYS A 216 -7.92 -1.83 14.41
N LYS A 217 -6.67 -1.45 14.14
CA LYS A 217 -6.31 -0.50 13.06
C LYS A 217 -6.39 -1.14 11.68
N PHE A 218 -6.08 -2.43 11.62
CA PHE A 218 -5.96 -3.17 10.39
C PHE A 218 -6.78 -4.46 10.44
N VAL A 219 -7.27 -4.86 9.27
CA VAL A 219 -7.95 -6.14 9.07
C VAL A 219 -7.28 -6.95 7.96
N SER A 220 -7.32 -8.26 8.11
CA SER A 220 -7.01 -9.27 7.12
C SER A 220 -8.14 -10.31 7.13
N PHE A 221 -7.97 -11.44 6.44
CA PHE A 221 -8.96 -12.51 6.44
C PHE A 221 -8.38 -13.84 6.94
N LYS A 222 -9.26 -14.73 7.38
CA LYS A 222 -8.88 -16.02 7.94
C LYS A 222 -7.90 -16.81 7.06
N ASN A 223 -8.08 -16.77 5.76
CA ASN A 223 -7.23 -17.47 4.79
C ASN A 223 -6.36 -16.53 3.96
N GLY A 224 -6.18 -15.28 4.38
CA GLY A 224 -5.39 -14.28 3.70
C GLY A 224 -6.20 -13.35 2.80
N LEU A 225 -5.54 -12.27 2.35
CA LEU A 225 -6.20 -11.16 1.64
C LEU A 225 -6.69 -11.54 0.22
N ALA A 226 -6.15 -12.60 -0.38
CA ALA A 226 -6.64 -13.10 -1.66
C ALA A 226 -8.13 -13.52 -1.60
N GLU A 227 -8.70 -13.79 -0.40
CA GLU A 227 -10.13 -14.03 -0.24
C GLU A 227 -11.00 -12.89 -0.77
N LEU A 228 -10.51 -11.64 -0.69
CA LEU A 228 -11.24 -10.48 -1.22
C LEU A 228 -11.36 -10.54 -2.74
N ALA A 229 -10.28 -10.86 -3.43
CA ALA A 229 -10.28 -10.98 -4.89
C ALA A 229 -11.20 -12.11 -5.35
N GLY A 230 -11.06 -13.30 -4.76
CA GLY A 230 -11.93 -14.45 -5.10
C GLY A 230 -13.42 -14.17 -4.82
N ARG A 231 -13.73 -13.41 -3.76
CA ARG A 231 -15.11 -13.05 -3.47
C ARG A 231 -15.69 -12.03 -4.44
N LEU A 232 -14.88 -11.11 -4.94
CA LEU A 232 -15.29 -10.17 -5.98
C LEU A 232 -15.55 -10.90 -7.31
N GLU A 233 -14.69 -11.84 -7.72
CA GLU A 233 -14.92 -12.69 -8.90
C GLU A 233 -16.23 -13.46 -8.77
N GLU A 234 -16.45 -14.13 -7.65
CA GLU A 234 -17.67 -14.91 -7.39
C GLU A 234 -18.93 -14.04 -7.49
N LYS A 235 -18.89 -12.83 -6.93
CA LYS A 235 -20.02 -11.90 -6.95
C LYS A 235 -20.25 -11.22 -8.30
N ALA A 236 -19.27 -11.22 -9.18
CA ALA A 236 -19.38 -10.76 -10.56
C ALA A 236 -19.66 -11.92 -11.54
N ALA A 237 -20.17 -13.05 -11.06
CA ALA A 237 -20.54 -14.19 -11.88
C ALA A 237 -21.56 -13.79 -12.97
N GLY A 238 -21.21 -14.04 -14.25
CA GLY A 238 -21.97 -13.56 -15.41
C GLY A 238 -21.22 -12.54 -16.26
N ALA A 239 -20.12 -11.93 -15.74
CA ALA A 239 -19.14 -11.21 -16.54
C ALA A 239 -18.07 -12.18 -17.07
N ASP A 240 -17.46 -11.85 -18.21
CA ASP A 240 -16.36 -12.63 -18.78
C ASP A 240 -15.03 -12.25 -18.11
N ILE A 241 -14.47 -13.16 -17.29
CA ILE A 241 -13.18 -12.94 -16.62
C ILE A 241 -12.11 -13.80 -17.27
N ILE A 242 -11.27 -13.17 -18.08
CA ILE A 242 -10.20 -13.77 -18.88
C ILE A 242 -8.89 -13.66 -18.10
N LYS A 243 -8.38 -14.77 -17.57
CA LYS A 243 -7.14 -14.83 -16.78
C LYS A 243 -6.03 -15.57 -17.51
N GLY A 244 -4.77 -15.25 -17.17
CA GLY A 244 -3.58 -15.84 -17.80
C GLY A 244 -3.32 -15.29 -19.20
N VAL A 245 -3.98 -14.20 -19.57
CA VAL A 245 -3.89 -13.58 -20.91
C VAL A 245 -3.68 -12.09 -20.75
N LYS A 246 -2.71 -11.55 -21.47
CA LYS A 246 -2.35 -10.14 -21.43
C LYS A 246 -3.06 -9.37 -22.52
N ALA A 247 -3.50 -8.15 -22.24
CA ALA A 247 -3.85 -7.18 -23.27
C ALA A 247 -2.56 -6.59 -23.85
N ASP A 248 -2.34 -6.74 -25.15
CA ASP A 248 -1.11 -6.30 -25.82
C ASP A 248 -1.26 -4.96 -26.50
N VAL A 249 -2.41 -4.72 -27.16
CA VAL A 249 -2.67 -3.51 -27.95
C VAL A 249 -4.10 -3.04 -27.71
N LEU A 250 -4.28 -1.72 -27.66
CA LEU A 250 -5.57 -1.03 -27.73
C LEU A 250 -5.66 -0.32 -29.09
N GLU A 251 -6.44 -0.86 -30.00
CA GLU A 251 -6.70 -0.24 -31.30
C GLU A 251 -7.89 0.70 -31.21
N ARG A 252 -7.77 1.89 -31.82
CA ARG A 252 -8.84 2.89 -31.87
C ARG A 252 -9.61 2.79 -33.18
N HIS A 253 -10.92 2.99 -33.12
CA HIS A 253 -11.80 3.06 -34.27
C HIS A 253 -12.65 4.33 -34.25
N GLU A 254 -13.38 4.62 -35.32
CA GLU A 254 -14.34 5.74 -35.32
C GLU A 254 -15.41 5.60 -34.24
N LYS A 255 -15.76 4.37 -33.88
CA LYS A 255 -16.71 4.06 -32.81
C LYS A 255 -16.15 2.96 -31.91
N GLY A 256 -15.52 3.37 -30.80
CA GLY A 256 -15.01 2.46 -29.79
C GLY A 256 -13.59 1.95 -30.02
N TYR A 257 -13.29 0.81 -29.46
CA TYR A 257 -11.94 0.25 -29.36
C TYR A 257 -11.95 -1.26 -29.59
N THR A 258 -10.83 -1.82 -30.05
CA THR A 258 -10.56 -3.25 -29.99
C THR A 258 -9.37 -3.51 -29.07
N VAL A 259 -9.57 -4.32 -28.05
CA VAL A 259 -8.49 -4.83 -27.18
C VAL A 259 -7.97 -6.12 -27.78
N VAL A 260 -6.72 -6.12 -28.23
CA VAL A 260 -6.04 -7.30 -28.77
C VAL A 260 -5.32 -8.01 -27.63
N LEU A 261 -5.59 -9.31 -27.47
CA LEU A 261 -5.02 -10.14 -26.42
C LEU A 261 -3.82 -10.95 -26.93
N SER A 262 -2.93 -11.33 -26.01
CA SER A 262 -1.70 -12.09 -26.32
C SER A 262 -1.94 -13.50 -26.90
N ASP A 263 -3.13 -14.02 -26.78
CA ASP A 263 -3.56 -15.29 -27.38
C ASP A 263 -4.28 -15.13 -28.73
N GLY A 264 -4.30 -13.92 -29.27
CA GLY A 264 -4.91 -13.59 -30.57
C GLY A 264 -6.40 -13.24 -30.52
N ARG A 265 -7.08 -13.36 -29.36
CA ARG A 265 -8.46 -12.91 -29.22
C ARG A 265 -8.54 -11.38 -29.31
N ARG A 266 -9.68 -10.92 -29.83
CA ARG A 266 -9.99 -9.50 -30.02
C ARG A 266 -11.32 -9.20 -29.34
N LEU A 267 -11.34 -8.19 -28.45
CA LEU A 267 -12.52 -7.79 -27.70
C LEU A 267 -12.92 -6.40 -28.13
N GLU A 268 -14.13 -6.25 -28.66
CA GLU A 268 -14.70 -4.95 -28.99
C GLU A 268 -15.18 -4.26 -27.71
N ALA A 269 -14.92 -2.96 -27.59
CA ALA A 269 -15.28 -2.18 -26.43
C ALA A 269 -15.78 -0.77 -26.81
N ASP A 270 -16.95 -0.39 -26.28
CA ASP A 270 -17.41 1.01 -26.30
C ASP A 270 -16.66 1.81 -25.22
N VAL A 271 -16.39 1.20 -24.08
CA VAL A 271 -15.63 1.83 -22.97
C VAL A 271 -14.52 0.89 -22.49
N VAL A 272 -13.32 1.43 -22.30
CA VAL A 272 -12.16 0.68 -21.78
C VAL A 272 -11.73 1.25 -20.43
N VAL A 273 -11.56 0.38 -19.43
CA VAL A 273 -10.99 0.73 -18.12
C VAL A 273 -9.57 0.20 -18.02
N LEU A 274 -8.59 1.08 -17.85
CA LEU A 274 -7.18 0.73 -17.62
C LEU A 274 -6.88 0.69 -16.12
N ALA A 275 -7.10 -0.46 -15.48
CA ALA A 275 -6.82 -0.72 -14.06
C ALA A 275 -5.44 -1.37 -13.85
N VAL A 276 -4.48 -1.01 -14.68
CA VAL A 276 -3.10 -1.53 -14.71
C VAL A 276 -2.08 -0.49 -14.25
N PRO A 277 -0.82 -0.88 -13.93
CA PRO A 277 0.25 0.07 -13.67
C PRO A 277 0.44 1.07 -14.83
N HIS A 278 0.81 2.32 -14.50
CA HIS A 278 0.96 3.40 -15.49
C HIS A 278 1.85 3.02 -16.68
N ALA A 279 2.93 2.27 -16.44
CA ALA A 279 3.81 1.81 -17.53
C ALA A 279 3.11 0.85 -18.51
N ALA A 280 2.20 0.00 -18.02
CA ALA A 280 1.39 -0.86 -18.86
C ALA A 280 0.30 -0.08 -19.61
N ALA A 281 -0.35 0.88 -18.95
CA ALA A 281 -1.31 1.77 -19.58
C ALA A 281 -0.68 2.60 -20.71
N LYS A 282 0.51 3.18 -20.46
CA LYS A 282 1.30 3.86 -21.50
C LYS A 282 1.53 2.99 -22.72
N LYS A 283 1.95 1.72 -22.49
CA LYS A 283 2.23 0.79 -23.57
C LYS A 283 0.98 0.41 -24.38
N LEU A 284 -0.16 0.25 -23.70
CA LEU A 284 -1.43 -0.11 -24.36
C LEU A 284 -1.96 1.05 -25.23
N LEU A 285 -1.91 2.26 -24.73
CA LEU A 285 -2.38 3.45 -25.46
C LEU A 285 -1.46 3.82 -26.61
N ALA A 286 -0.15 3.62 -26.44
CA ALA A 286 0.89 3.88 -27.45
C ALA A 286 0.76 5.25 -28.12
N ASP A 287 0.33 6.28 -27.35
CA ASP A 287 0.11 7.64 -27.83
C ASP A 287 1.30 8.56 -27.48
N PRO A 288 2.12 8.97 -28.48
CA PRO A 288 3.27 9.86 -28.26
C PRO A 288 2.89 11.22 -27.65
N ALA A 289 1.65 11.70 -27.88
CA ALA A 289 1.18 12.97 -27.34
C ALA A 289 1.07 12.96 -25.80
N LEU A 290 1.00 11.77 -25.18
CA LEU A 290 0.93 11.55 -23.74
C LEU A 290 2.28 11.18 -23.11
N ASP A 291 3.37 11.08 -23.88
CA ASP A 291 4.67 10.59 -23.41
C ASP A 291 5.26 11.46 -22.30
N GLU A 292 5.08 12.77 -22.39
CA GLU A 292 5.56 13.72 -21.38
C GLU A 292 4.87 13.48 -20.04
N GLU A 293 3.55 13.32 -20.03
CA GLU A 293 2.78 13.06 -18.82
C GLU A 293 3.13 11.71 -18.21
N TRP A 294 3.22 10.66 -19.04
CA TRP A 294 3.61 9.33 -18.59
C TRP A 294 5.01 9.30 -17.98
N GLY A 295 5.96 10.06 -18.55
CA GLY A 295 7.34 10.14 -18.07
C GLY A 295 7.49 10.70 -16.66
N GLN A 296 6.48 11.39 -16.16
CA GLN A 296 6.48 11.99 -14.83
C GLN A 296 6.04 11.01 -13.72
N PHE A 297 5.41 9.89 -14.06
CA PHE A 297 5.01 8.89 -13.07
C PHE A 297 6.20 8.02 -12.67
N LYS A 298 6.37 7.84 -11.36
CA LYS A 298 7.47 7.06 -10.79
C LYS A 298 6.92 5.85 -10.03
N ALA A 299 7.66 4.78 -10.06
CA ALA A 299 7.38 3.59 -9.26
C ALA A 299 8.64 3.13 -8.53
N ALA A 300 8.45 2.58 -7.35
CA ALA A 300 9.48 1.94 -6.55
C ALA A 300 9.44 0.42 -6.74
N SER A 301 10.53 -0.20 -6.35
CA SER A 301 10.67 -1.65 -6.28
C SER A 301 10.82 -2.10 -4.83
N VAL A 302 10.33 -3.30 -4.53
CA VAL A 302 10.53 -3.95 -3.24
C VAL A 302 10.69 -5.45 -3.44
N ILE A 303 11.65 -6.03 -2.72
CA ILE A 303 11.76 -7.49 -2.57
C ILE A 303 11.27 -7.82 -1.16
N THR A 304 10.44 -8.84 -1.04
CA THR A 304 10.00 -9.37 0.26
C THR A 304 10.43 -10.80 0.41
N VAL A 305 10.93 -11.13 1.60
CA VAL A 305 11.31 -12.49 1.96
C VAL A 305 10.57 -12.90 3.22
N TYR A 306 9.75 -13.93 3.12
CA TYR A 306 9.19 -14.62 4.27
C TYR A 306 10.07 -15.76 4.72
N LEU A 307 10.21 -15.90 6.04
CA LEU A 307 10.88 -17.02 6.69
C LEU A 307 9.96 -17.58 7.78
N GLY A 308 9.55 -18.83 7.64
CA GLY A 308 8.78 -19.58 8.62
C GLY A 308 9.67 -20.60 9.33
N PHE A 309 9.68 -20.58 10.66
CA PHE A 309 10.55 -21.41 11.48
C PHE A 309 9.74 -22.36 12.37
N ASP A 310 10.28 -23.54 12.63
CA ASP A 310 9.69 -24.48 13.59
C ASP A 310 10.18 -24.20 15.03
N VAL A 311 10.08 -22.92 15.41
CA VAL A 311 10.30 -22.43 16.77
C VAL A 311 9.14 -21.55 17.18
N PRO A 312 8.79 -21.48 18.48
CA PRO A 312 7.69 -20.62 18.93
C PRO A 312 8.06 -19.14 18.73
N ASP A 313 7.07 -18.30 18.39
CA ASP A 313 7.30 -16.86 18.22
C ASP A 313 7.58 -16.14 19.56
N ALA A 314 7.46 -16.86 20.69
CA ALA A 314 7.84 -16.40 22.02
C ALA A 314 9.35 -16.11 22.17
N VAL A 315 10.19 -16.53 21.23
CA VAL A 315 11.63 -16.16 21.19
C VAL A 315 11.82 -14.66 20.88
N LEU A 316 10.81 -13.99 20.32
CA LEU A 316 10.85 -12.56 20.05
C LEU A 316 10.61 -11.73 21.33
N PRO A 317 11.09 -10.48 21.38
CA PRO A 317 10.74 -9.55 22.44
C PRO A 317 9.25 -9.50 22.69
N LYS A 318 8.86 -9.46 23.97
CA LYS A 318 7.46 -9.42 24.37
C LYS A 318 6.77 -8.17 23.79
N ASP A 319 5.52 -8.31 23.37
CA ASP A 319 4.66 -7.23 22.90
C ASP A 319 5.10 -6.54 21.58
N GLY A 320 6.12 -7.07 20.88
CA GLY A 320 6.58 -6.54 19.60
C GLY A 320 5.84 -7.09 18.39
N THR A 321 5.74 -6.29 17.32
CA THR A 321 5.16 -6.69 16.01
C THR A 321 6.13 -6.52 14.85
N GLY A 322 7.31 -5.99 15.08
CA GLY A 322 8.33 -5.79 14.05
C GLY A 322 9.25 -4.63 14.31
N PHE A 323 10.20 -4.44 13.41
CA PHE A 323 11.11 -3.31 13.45
C PHE A 323 11.29 -2.68 12.07
N ILE A 324 11.68 -1.41 12.08
CA ILE A 324 12.12 -0.64 10.93
C ILE A 324 13.61 -0.35 11.14
N VAL A 325 14.38 -0.47 10.08
CA VAL A 325 15.82 -0.24 10.12
C VAL A 325 16.12 1.24 9.95
N SER A 326 16.87 1.81 10.88
CA SER A 326 17.46 3.14 10.76
C SER A 326 18.83 3.03 10.09
N GLY A 327 19.24 4.02 9.28
CA GLY A 327 20.49 3.97 8.53
C GLY A 327 21.73 3.68 9.39
N GLY A 328 22.74 3.03 8.80
CA GLY A 328 24.02 2.70 9.46
C GLY A 328 24.01 1.42 10.29
N SER A 329 22.96 0.60 10.24
CA SER A 329 22.76 -0.55 11.11
C SER A 329 23.47 -1.84 10.68
N GLY A 330 24.03 -1.90 9.47
CA GLY A 330 24.65 -3.09 8.90
C GLY A 330 23.69 -4.17 8.39
N LEU A 331 22.35 -3.99 8.54
CA LEU A 331 21.35 -4.88 7.94
C LEU A 331 21.10 -4.50 6.47
N ALA A 332 20.84 -5.50 5.65
CA ALA A 332 20.44 -5.29 4.26
C ALA A 332 18.93 -4.97 4.15
N CYS A 333 18.09 -5.48 5.03
CA CYS A 333 16.66 -5.20 5.03
C CYS A 333 16.35 -3.76 5.52
N ASN A 334 15.22 -3.23 5.09
CA ASN A 334 14.71 -1.93 5.55
C ASN A 334 13.70 -2.07 6.70
N ALA A 335 13.07 -3.23 6.83
CA ALA A 335 12.11 -3.54 7.87
C ALA A 335 11.92 -5.06 8.01
N CYS A 336 11.47 -5.47 9.19
CA CYS A 336 11.04 -6.83 9.45
C CYS A 336 9.71 -6.82 10.22
N THR A 337 8.67 -7.42 9.65
CA THR A 337 7.42 -7.67 10.37
C THR A 337 7.47 -9.03 11.05
N TRP A 338 7.14 -9.09 12.32
CA TRP A 338 6.95 -10.33 13.07
C TRP A 338 5.51 -10.82 12.81
N THR A 339 5.35 -11.47 11.66
CA THR A 339 4.04 -11.74 11.06
C THR A 339 3.15 -12.59 11.95
N SER A 340 3.68 -13.66 12.58
CA SER A 340 2.93 -14.49 13.53
C SER A 340 2.43 -13.70 14.75
N ARG A 341 3.20 -12.69 15.21
CA ARG A 341 2.81 -11.79 16.31
C ARG A 341 1.77 -10.77 15.87
N LYS A 342 1.97 -10.15 14.73
CA LYS A 342 1.02 -9.16 14.15
C LYS A 342 -0.29 -9.82 13.74
N TRP A 343 -0.22 -11.03 13.20
CA TRP A 343 -1.32 -11.80 12.66
C TRP A 343 -1.31 -13.25 13.18
N PRO A 344 -1.82 -13.54 14.38
CA PRO A 344 -1.72 -14.88 14.98
C PRO A 344 -2.30 -16.01 14.11
N HIS A 345 -3.29 -15.70 13.26
CA HIS A 345 -3.91 -16.68 12.36
C HIS A 345 -3.01 -17.12 11.19
N THR A 346 -1.89 -16.43 10.96
CA THR A 346 -0.96 -16.73 9.84
C THR A 346 -0.01 -17.88 10.13
N SER A 347 0.03 -18.35 11.37
CA SER A 347 0.90 -19.44 11.78
C SER A 347 0.15 -20.46 12.65
N LYS A 348 0.23 -21.75 12.30
CA LYS A 348 -0.26 -22.82 13.16
C LYS A 348 0.64 -22.94 14.40
N ASN A 349 0.00 -23.15 15.57
CA ASN A 349 0.68 -23.43 16.84
C ASN A 349 1.65 -22.33 17.31
N GLY A 350 1.46 -21.09 16.89
CA GLY A 350 2.33 -19.97 17.30
C GLY A 350 3.78 -20.10 16.84
N ARG A 351 4.05 -20.82 15.75
CA ARG A 351 5.37 -20.90 15.16
C ARG A 351 5.78 -19.55 14.55
N LEU A 352 7.05 -19.25 14.59
CA LEU A 352 7.61 -17.98 14.16
C LEU A 352 7.48 -17.80 12.63
N LEU A 353 6.87 -16.69 12.22
CA LEU A 353 6.82 -16.24 10.84
C LEU A 353 7.30 -14.79 10.76
N LEU A 354 8.35 -14.56 9.99
CA LEU A 354 8.95 -13.25 9.75
C LEU A 354 8.77 -12.83 8.30
N ARG A 355 8.64 -11.51 8.06
CA ARG A 355 8.66 -10.92 6.72
C ARG A 355 9.65 -9.78 6.67
N LEU A 356 10.69 -9.90 5.85
CA LEU A 356 11.70 -8.88 5.61
C LEU A 356 11.38 -8.11 4.32
N PHE A 357 11.76 -6.84 4.30
CA PHE A 357 11.52 -5.93 3.16
C PHE A 357 12.85 -5.31 2.74
N TYR A 358 13.12 -5.35 1.44
CA TYR A 358 14.28 -4.77 0.79
C TYR A 358 13.78 -3.77 -0.26
N LYS A 359 13.92 -2.47 0.03
CA LYS A 359 13.45 -1.37 -0.82
C LYS A 359 14.58 -0.80 -1.68
N ASP A 360 14.23 -0.18 -2.79
CA ASP A 360 15.16 0.45 -3.74
C ASP A 360 15.69 1.83 -3.28
N ALA A 361 15.67 2.11 -1.97
CA ALA A 361 16.20 3.35 -1.40
C ALA A 361 17.73 3.47 -1.54
N ASP A 362 18.46 2.35 -1.46
CA ASP A 362 19.86 2.21 -1.84
C ASP A 362 19.91 1.42 -3.15
N ALA A 363 20.15 2.11 -4.25
CA ALA A 363 20.13 1.51 -5.59
C ALA A 363 21.27 0.48 -5.77
N ALA A 364 22.45 0.69 -5.19
CA ALA A 364 23.57 -0.23 -5.32
C ALA A 364 23.30 -1.55 -4.58
N LEU A 365 22.79 -1.46 -3.36
CA LEU A 365 22.39 -2.63 -2.58
C LEU A 365 21.22 -3.34 -3.26
N PHE A 366 20.18 -2.61 -3.67
CA PHE A 366 19.00 -3.19 -4.30
C PHE A 366 19.33 -3.93 -5.60
N ASN A 367 20.19 -3.36 -6.46
CA ASN A 367 20.61 -4.01 -7.71
C ASN A 367 21.35 -5.32 -7.45
N ARG A 368 22.23 -5.38 -6.42
CA ARG A 368 22.89 -6.64 -6.00
C ARG A 368 21.87 -7.68 -5.55
N LEU A 369 20.91 -7.28 -4.69
CA LEU A 369 19.86 -8.17 -4.20
C LEU A 369 18.96 -8.66 -5.35
N ASN A 370 18.60 -7.76 -6.27
CA ASN A 370 17.75 -8.12 -7.40
C ASN A 370 18.42 -9.10 -8.37
N ALA A 371 19.76 -9.06 -8.47
CA ALA A 371 20.53 -10.01 -9.29
C ALA A 371 20.69 -11.41 -8.62
N MET A 372 20.42 -11.53 -7.32
CA MET A 372 20.47 -12.82 -6.62
C MET A 372 19.28 -13.69 -7.01
N ASP A 373 19.52 -15.00 -6.97
CA ASP A 373 18.48 -16.02 -7.01
C ASP A 373 17.69 -16.09 -5.69
N GLN A 374 16.76 -17.03 -5.61
CA GLN A 374 15.92 -17.19 -4.43
C GLN A 374 16.75 -17.61 -3.21
N GLU A 375 17.72 -18.48 -3.37
CA GLU A 375 18.58 -19.00 -2.28
C GLU A 375 19.44 -17.88 -1.69
N GLY A 376 20.10 -17.07 -2.52
CA GLY A 376 20.91 -15.93 -2.07
C GLY A 376 20.10 -14.87 -1.33
N LEU A 377 18.83 -14.65 -1.73
CA LEU A 377 17.94 -13.75 -0.99
C LEU A 377 17.49 -14.32 0.36
N ILE A 378 17.26 -15.63 0.44
CA ILE A 378 16.93 -16.32 1.69
C ILE A 378 18.15 -16.28 2.65
N GLU A 379 19.36 -16.54 2.17
CA GLU A 379 20.58 -16.45 2.96
C GLU A 379 20.82 -15.03 3.50
N THR A 380 20.59 -14.02 2.66
CA THR A 380 20.66 -12.61 3.08
C THR A 380 19.67 -12.32 4.20
N ALA A 381 18.43 -12.79 4.06
CA ALA A 381 17.40 -12.62 5.07
C ALA A 381 17.71 -13.36 6.37
N LEU A 382 18.30 -14.55 6.30
CA LEU A 382 18.76 -15.30 7.47
C LEU A 382 19.91 -14.58 8.19
N LYS A 383 20.82 -13.95 7.44
CA LYS A 383 21.88 -13.13 8.03
C LYS A 383 21.30 -11.93 8.79
N ASP A 384 20.35 -11.22 8.20
CA ASP A 384 19.66 -10.09 8.83
C ASP A 384 18.91 -10.53 10.10
N VAL A 385 18.20 -11.65 10.04
CA VAL A 385 17.46 -12.23 11.19
C VAL A 385 18.41 -12.63 12.32
N ARG A 386 19.52 -13.28 11.99
CA ARG A 386 20.54 -13.65 12.98
C ARG A 386 21.14 -12.43 13.66
N GLN A 387 21.50 -11.42 12.87
CA GLN A 387 22.08 -10.18 13.40
C GLN A 387 21.09 -9.39 14.26
N ALA A 388 19.84 -9.24 13.80
CA ALA A 388 18.86 -8.39 14.48
C ALA A 388 18.16 -9.06 15.66
N LEU A 389 17.93 -10.37 15.59
CA LEU A 389 17.08 -11.10 16.53
C LEU A 389 17.80 -12.27 17.24
N GLY A 390 19.05 -12.58 16.87
CA GLY A 390 19.81 -13.71 17.45
C GLY A 390 19.28 -15.09 17.04
N ILE A 391 18.40 -15.18 16.04
CA ILE A 391 17.78 -16.45 15.62
C ILE A 391 18.66 -17.12 14.57
N SER A 392 19.14 -18.31 14.88
CA SER A 392 20.02 -19.14 14.01
C SER A 392 19.33 -20.39 13.47
N ALA A 393 18.06 -20.60 13.77
CA ALA A 393 17.29 -21.73 13.26
C ALA A 393 17.18 -21.68 11.71
N GLN A 394 17.10 -22.86 11.08
CA GLN A 394 16.81 -22.96 9.66
C GLN A 394 15.29 -22.82 9.41
N PRO A 395 14.87 -22.13 8.34
CA PRO A 395 13.47 -22.00 8.03
C PRO A 395 12.92 -23.31 7.45
N VAL A 396 11.70 -23.69 7.86
CA VAL A 396 10.96 -24.81 7.28
C VAL A 396 10.11 -24.36 6.07
N ALA A 397 9.91 -23.07 5.93
CA ALA A 397 9.22 -22.45 4.80
C ALA A 397 9.86 -21.11 4.46
N ALA A 398 10.02 -20.83 3.19
CA ALA A 398 10.44 -19.52 2.69
C ALA A 398 9.64 -19.14 1.44
N GLU A 399 9.41 -17.83 1.26
CA GLU A 399 8.79 -17.27 0.06
C GLU A 399 9.48 -15.97 -0.29
N VAL A 400 9.95 -15.86 -1.53
CA VAL A 400 10.60 -14.65 -2.07
C VAL A 400 9.72 -14.05 -3.17
N THR A 401 9.44 -12.77 -3.07
CA THR A 401 8.67 -12.06 -4.10
C THR A 401 9.35 -10.76 -4.47
N LYS A 402 9.57 -10.55 -5.78
CA LYS A 402 10.13 -9.32 -6.35
C LYS A 402 9.03 -8.48 -7.00
N TRP A 403 8.73 -7.32 -6.44
CA TRP A 403 7.80 -6.33 -6.99
C TRP A 403 8.58 -5.21 -7.66
N LEU A 404 9.05 -5.44 -8.89
CA LEU A 404 9.93 -4.50 -9.61
C LEU A 404 9.09 -3.44 -10.33
N GLY A 405 9.28 -2.16 -9.99
CA GLY A 405 8.53 -1.06 -10.59
C GLY A 405 7.01 -1.13 -10.39
N LYS A 406 6.53 -1.85 -9.38
CA LYS A 406 5.09 -2.07 -9.15
C LYS A 406 4.51 -1.19 -8.02
N MET A 407 5.36 -0.45 -7.27
CA MET A 407 4.92 0.37 -6.14
C MET A 407 4.89 1.85 -6.56
N PRO A 408 3.71 2.46 -6.81
CA PRO A 408 3.63 3.85 -7.22
C PRO A 408 4.24 4.78 -6.17
N LYS A 409 5.00 5.78 -6.62
CA LYS A 409 5.53 6.87 -5.78
C LYS A 409 4.66 8.10 -5.96
N TYR A 410 4.04 8.56 -4.88
CA TYR A 410 3.25 9.78 -4.85
C TYR A 410 4.11 10.89 -4.24
N ASP A 411 4.56 11.80 -5.07
CA ASP A 411 5.26 13.02 -4.65
C ASP A 411 4.33 14.25 -4.60
N LEU A 412 4.91 15.42 -4.32
CA LEU A 412 4.20 16.69 -4.16
C LEU A 412 3.31 17.05 -5.35
N HIS A 413 3.66 16.61 -6.55
CA HIS A 413 2.98 16.97 -7.81
C HIS A 413 2.11 15.84 -8.38
N HIS A 414 1.99 14.71 -7.66
CA HIS A 414 1.28 13.53 -8.17
C HIS A 414 -0.14 13.84 -8.62
N ARG A 415 -0.90 14.57 -7.81
CA ARG A 415 -2.29 14.94 -8.13
C ARG A 415 -2.39 15.78 -9.42
N GLN A 416 -1.53 16.78 -9.55
CA GLN A 416 -1.50 17.66 -10.73
C GLN A 416 -1.17 16.87 -12.00
N ARG A 417 -0.24 15.89 -11.90
CA ARG A 417 0.11 15.01 -13.02
C ARG A 417 -1.05 14.11 -13.44
N VAL A 418 -1.78 13.54 -12.47
CA VAL A 418 -2.98 12.74 -12.77
C VAL A 418 -4.03 13.58 -13.45
N GLU A 419 -4.28 14.82 -12.98
CA GLU A 419 -5.23 15.75 -13.57
C GLU A 419 -4.82 16.13 -15.01
N ALA A 420 -3.54 16.43 -15.25
CA ALA A 420 -3.02 16.77 -16.57
C ALA A 420 -3.14 15.59 -17.55
N LEU A 421 -2.71 14.39 -17.13
CA LEU A 421 -2.83 13.17 -17.92
C LEU A 421 -4.29 12.86 -18.26
N THR A 422 -5.18 12.90 -17.27
CA THR A 422 -6.60 12.60 -17.46
C THR A 422 -7.25 13.59 -18.42
N LYS A 423 -6.93 14.89 -18.32
CA LYS A 423 -7.43 15.92 -19.22
C LYS A 423 -7.00 15.69 -20.67
N LYS A 424 -5.72 15.39 -20.91
CA LYS A 424 -5.21 15.10 -22.27
C LYS A 424 -5.83 13.81 -22.81
N LEU A 425 -5.87 12.76 -22.00
CA LEU A 425 -6.47 11.48 -22.40
C LEU A 425 -7.96 11.63 -22.76
N SER A 426 -8.72 12.39 -21.99
CA SER A 426 -10.15 12.62 -22.28
C SER A 426 -10.38 13.38 -23.59
N ALA A 427 -9.39 14.10 -24.09
CA ALA A 427 -9.48 14.79 -25.37
C ALA A 427 -9.19 13.86 -26.57
N SER A 428 -8.28 12.89 -26.41
CA SER A 428 -7.92 11.93 -27.46
C SER A 428 -8.75 10.64 -27.42
N ASP A 429 -9.06 10.16 -26.21
CA ASP A 429 -9.72 8.88 -25.93
C ASP A 429 -10.80 9.07 -24.85
N PRO A 430 -11.93 9.71 -25.19
CA PRO A 430 -12.94 10.05 -24.20
C PRO A 430 -13.50 8.86 -23.44
N ASP A 431 -13.53 7.68 -24.05
CA ASP A 431 -14.10 6.46 -23.47
C ASP A 431 -13.08 5.53 -22.84
N VAL A 432 -11.83 5.98 -22.69
CA VAL A 432 -10.81 5.31 -21.89
C VAL A 432 -10.76 5.91 -20.49
N VAL A 433 -10.89 5.07 -19.46
CA VAL A 433 -10.90 5.48 -18.06
C VAL A 433 -9.67 4.90 -17.33
N LEU A 434 -8.83 5.78 -16.79
CA LEU A 434 -7.70 5.37 -15.93
C LEU A 434 -8.22 5.03 -14.54
N ALA A 435 -7.75 3.91 -13.98
CA ALA A 435 -8.12 3.45 -12.65
C ALA A 435 -6.94 2.82 -11.91
N GLY A 436 -7.05 2.73 -10.58
CA GLY A 436 -6.13 1.97 -9.75
C GLY A 436 -5.04 2.76 -9.05
N CYS A 437 -4.19 2.02 -8.36
CA CYS A 437 -3.22 2.56 -7.41
C CYS A 437 -2.09 3.38 -8.05
N SER A 438 -1.95 3.39 -9.37
CA SER A 438 -1.00 4.30 -10.04
C SER A 438 -1.45 5.76 -9.98
N TYR A 439 -2.75 6.03 -9.71
CA TYR A 439 -3.36 7.36 -9.83
C TYR A 439 -4.11 7.82 -8.59
N TYR A 440 -4.92 6.93 -7.96
CA TYR A 440 -5.99 7.32 -7.04
C TYR A 440 -5.87 6.72 -5.63
N GLY A 441 -4.66 6.45 -5.15
CA GLY A 441 -4.40 5.95 -3.81
C GLY A 441 -3.88 4.51 -3.78
N VAL A 442 -2.84 4.31 -2.96
CA VAL A 442 -2.08 3.05 -2.92
C VAL A 442 -2.67 2.00 -1.98
N GLY A 443 -3.51 2.40 -1.03
CA GLY A 443 -4.11 1.48 -0.07
C GLY A 443 -5.25 0.64 -0.68
N ILE A 444 -5.47 -0.57 -0.16
CA ILE A 444 -6.59 -1.43 -0.62
C ILE A 444 -7.93 -0.69 -0.51
N ALA A 445 -8.13 0.05 0.59
CA ALA A 445 -9.33 0.85 0.79
C ALA A 445 -9.51 1.94 -0.28
N ASP A 446 -8.41 2.57 -0.72
CA ASP A 446 -8.42 3.55 -1.81
C ASP A 446 -8.76 2.90 -3.14
N CYS A 447 -8.19 1.72 -3.40
CA CYS A 447 -8.49 0.93 -4.59
C CYS A 447 -9.98 0.53 -4.67
N ILE A 448 -10.58 0.17 -3.54
CA ILE A 448 -12.03 -0.12 -3.46
C ILE A 448 -12.85 1.14 -3.79
N VAL A 449 -12.54 2.27 -3.16
CA VAL A 449 -13.25 3.55 -3.42
C VAL A 449 -13.12 3.93 -4.89
N ASN A 450 -11.90 3.91 -5.42
CA ASN A 450 -11.65 4.23 -6.81
C ASN A 450 -12.36 3.27 -7.78
N GLY A 451 -12.43 1.97 -7.48
CA GLY A 451 -13.21 1.02 -8.29
C GLY A 451 -14.70 1.36 -8.36
N LYS A 452 -15.30 1.80 -7.23
CA LYS A 452 -16.68 2.27 -7.18
C LYS A 452 -16.91 3.55 -8.00
N GLU A 453 -16.01 4.53 -7.84
CA GLU A 453 -16.05 5.78 -8.61
C GLU A 453 -15.88 5.51 -10.11
N THR A 454 -14.99 4.59 -10.48
CA THR A 454 -14.76 4.19 -11.87
C THR A 454 -16.02 3.55 -12.46
N ALA A 455 -16.69 2.67 -11.72
CA ALA A 455 -17.94 2.09 -12.17
C ALA A 455 -19.03 3.17 -12.42
N GLY A 456 -19.12 4.18 -11.56
CA GLY A 456 -20.03 5.32 -11.78
C GLY A 456 -19.73 6.05 -13.08
N LYS A 457 -18.46 6.42 -13.32
CA LYS A 457 -18.03 7.08 -14.57
C LYS A 457 -18.33 6.26 -15.83
N VAL A 458 -18.12 4.94 -15.74
CA VAL A 458 -18.43 4.03 -16.86
C VAL A 458 -19.95 4.00 -17.14
N MET A 459 -20.78 3.94 -16.08
CA MET A 459 -22.24 3.99 -16.25
C MET A 459 -22.73 5.30 -16.88
N GLU A 460 -22.13 6.45 -16.52
CA GLU A 460 -22.39 7.75 -17.15
C GLU A 460 -22.09 7.68 -18.65
N LYS A 461 -20.91 7.19 -19.04
CA LYS A 461 -20.52 7.01 -20.45
C LYS A 461 -21.45 6.07 -21.23
N LEU A 462 -21.88 4.97 -20.60
CA LEU A 462 -22.84 4.05 -21.22
C LEU A 462 -24.22 4.70 -21.46
N ALA A 463 -24.57 5.73 -20.70
CA ALA A 463 -25.82 6.46 -20.86
C ALA A 463 -25.73 7.58 -21.93
N GLU A 464 -24.53 8.11 -22.21
CA GLU A 464 -24.27 9.16 -23.21
C GLU A 464 -24.24 8.61 -24.65
N HIS A 465 -23.94 7.32 -24.81
CA HIS A 465 -23.89 6.57 -26.06
C HIS A 465 -25.21 5.81 -26.33
#